data_d42a0f31236f6681cad059daa36b6482
#
_entry.id   d42a0f31236f6681cad059daa36b6482
#
_cell.length_a   1.000
_cell.length_b   1.000
_cell.length_c   1.000
_cell.angle_alpha   90.00
_cell.angle_beta   90.00
_cell.angle_gamma   90.00
#
_symmetry.space_group_name_H-M   'P 1'
#
loop_
_entity.id
_entity.type
_entity.pdbx_description
1 polymer ?
#
loop_
_entity_poly.entity_id
_entity_poly.type
_entity_poly.pdbx_seq_one_letter_code
_entity_poly.pdbx_strand_id
1 'polypeptide(L)'
;RRQRQMCIRDRSNAYVEAGADSIFPEAITKLEDYFEVSKNVNAPILANITEFGLTPMFETNELKNSGVKMILYPLSAFRAMSKAAEEIYEELAEQETLKNKLKKMQSRDELYDVLNYHMYEKKIDDLFSKE
;
A
#
# COMPACT_ATOMS: atom_id res chain seq x y z
N ARG A 1 -5.46 14.67 25.39
CA ARG A 1 -5.27 14.84 23.92
C ARG A 1 -4.02 15.66 23.60
N ARG A 2 -3.86 16.87 24.12
CA ARG A 2 -2.68 17.74 23.96
C ARG A 2 -1.37 17.06 24.38
N GLN A 3 -1.40 16.30 25.48
CA GLN A 3 -0.24 15.57 26.01
C GLN A 3 0.22 14.43 25.08
N ARG A 4 -0.73 13.73 24.40
CA ARG A 4 -0.41 12.66 23.43
C ARG A 4 0.25 13.24 22.16
N GLN A 5 -0.22 14.37 21.66
CA GLN A 5 0.36 15.06 20.50
C GLN A 5 1.77 15.59 20.78
N MET A 6 2.00 16.19 21.96
CA MET A 6 3.34 16.57 22.42
C MET A 6 4.29 15.37 22.47
N CYS A 7 3.83 14.23 23.01
CA CYS A 7 4.65 13.01 23.04
C CYS A 7 5.01 12.47 21.65
N ILE A 8 4.12 12.56 20.65
CA ILE A 8 4.41 12.13 19.29
C ILE A 8 5.45 13.04 18.66
N ARG A 9 5.27 14.34 18.73
CA ARG A 9 6.21 15.34 18.20
C ARG A 9 7.61 15.20 18.80
N ASP A 10 7.70 15.16 20.11
CA ASP A 10 8.99 15.15 20.82
C ASP A 10 9.75 13.85 20.56
N ARG A 11 9.06 12.71 20.51
CA ARG A 11 9.66 11.43 20.09
C ARG A 11 10.09 11.44 18.63
N SER A 12 9.28 12.00 17.74
CA SER A 12 9.62 12.10 16.32
C SER A 12 10.87 12.94 16.11
N ASN A 13 11.01 14.06 16.81
CA ASN A 13 12.21 14.90 16.73
C ASN A 13 13.44 14.16 17.29
N ALA A 14 13.30 13.44 18.41
CA ALA A 14 14.38 12.61 18.93
C ALA A 14 14.81 11.50 17.95
N TYR A 15 13.88 10.90 17.21
CA TYR A 15 14.21 9.94 16.16
C TYR A 15 14.96 10.57 14.99
N VAL A 16 14.53 11.76 14.57
CA VAL A 16 15.23 12.51 13.49
C VAL A 16 16.64 12.90 13.94
N GLU A 17 16.81 13.38 15.17
CA GLU A 17 18.12 13.68 15.76
C GLU A 17 19.02 12.43 15.85
N ALA A 18 18.43 11.26 16.06
CA ALA A 18 19.14 9.98 16.06
C ALA A 18 19.40 9.42 14.65
N GLY A 19 18.97 10.11 13.57
CA GLY A 19 19.26 9.75 12.18
C GLY A 19 18.09 9.11 11.42
N ALA A 20 16.84 9.24 11.86
CA ALA A 20 15.69 8.78 11.08
C ALA A 20 15.45 9.69 9.86
N ASP A 21 15.34 9.10 8.66
CA ASP A 21 15.11 9.80 7.39
C ASP A 21 13.62 10.16 7.18
N SER A 22 12.71 9.49 7.86
CA SER A 22 11.26 9.73 7.78
C SER A 22 10.55 9.29 9.06
N ILE A 23 9.33 9.78 9.27
CA ILE A 23 8.52 9.46 10.44
C ILE A 23 7.20 8.83 10.01
N PHE A 24 6.87 7.72 10.67
CA PHE A 24 5.61 7.00 10.55
C PHE A 24 4.79 7.16 11.85
N PRO A 25 3.93 8.18 11.95
CA PRO A 25 3.05 8.35 13.11
C PRO A 25 1.84 7.41 13.00
N GLU A 26 1.74 6.45 13.91
CA GLU A 26 0.68 5.44 13.89
C GLU A 26 -0.65 6.00 14.44
N ALA A 27 -1.78 5.51 13.85
CA ALA A 27 -3.14 5.74 14.33
C ALA A 27 -3.55 7.22 14.44
N ILE A 28 -3.10 8.06 13.51
CA ILE A 28 -3.61 9.42 13.38
C ILE A 28 -5.02 9.37 12.78
N THR A 29 -5.97 10.02 13.46
CA THR A 29 -7.39 9.98 13.10
C THR A 29 -7.93 11.30 12.55
N LYS A 30 -7.08 12.33 12.42
CA LYS A 30 -7.44 13.67 11.95
C LYS A 30 -6.37 14.28 11.09
N LEU A 31 -6.78 15.01 10.04
CA LEU A 31 -5.88 15.74 9.14
C LEU A 31 -5.09 16.82 9.87
N GLU A 32 -5.70 17.48 10.85
CA GLU A 32 -5.05 18.50 11.67
C GLU A 32 -3.86 17.92 12.46
N ASP A 33 -3.95 16.68 12.89
CA ASP A 33 -2.86 16.00 13.61
C ASP A 33 -1.68 15.70 12.67
N TYR A 34 -1.93 15.33 11.40
CA TYR A 34 -0.89 15.22 10.38
C TYR A 34 -0.23 16.57 10.09
N PHE A 35 -1.05 17.64 9.96
CA PHE A 35 -0.54 18.98 9.74
C PHE A 35 0.37 19.45 10.88
N GLU A 36 -0.05 19.25 12.13
CA GLU A 36 0.75 19.63 13.30
C GLU A 36 2.07 18.83 13.38
N VAL A 37 2.05 17.53 13.07
CA VAL A 37 3.29 16.73 13.04
C VAL A 37 4.19 17.20 11.91
N SER A 38 3.68 17.38 10.70
CA SER A 38 4.47 17.78 9.53
C SER A 38 5.10 19.15 9.67
N LYS A 39 4.45 20.06 10.38
CA LYS A 39 4.95 21.41 10.63
C LYS A 39 6.07 21.45 11.69
N ASN A 40 6.05 20.52 12.63
CA ASN A 40 6.92 20.56 13.81
C ASN A 40 8.04 19.49 13.78
N VAL A 41 8.05 18.63 12.75
CA VAL A 41 9.06 17.57 12.59
C VAL A 41 9.79 17.79 11.25
N ASN A 42 11.12 17.93 11.31
CA ASN A 42 11.94 18.18 10.13
C ASN A 42 12.31 16.87 9.41
N ALA A 43 11.30 16.08 9.06
CA ALA A 43 11.45 14.86 8.27
C ALA A 43 10.15 14.58 7.49
N PRO A 44 10.21 13.87 6.36
CA PRO A 44 9.02 13.42 5.62
C PRO A 44 8.10 12.58 6.50
N ILE A 45 6.80 12.85 6.43
CA ILE A 45 5.78 12.11 7.16
C ILE A 45 5.12 11.08 6.22
N LEU A 46 5.05 9.84 6.70
CA LEU A 46 4.30 8.76 6.05
C LEU A 46 2.96 8.58 6.75
N ALA A 47 1.88 8.60 5.98
CA ALA A 47 0.54 8.25 6.44
C ALA A 47 0.24 6.78 6.11
N ASN A 48 -0.12 6.00 7.11
CA ASN A 48 -0.58 4.63 6.94
C ASN A 48 -2.10 4.61 6.80
N ILE A 49 -2.59 4.34 5.60
CA ILE A 49 -4.03 4.27 5.28
C ILE A 49 -4.41 2.80 5.10
N THR A 50 -4.90 2.22 6.19
CA THR A 50 -5.29 0.82 6.23
C THR A 50 -6.81 0.72 6.33
N GLU A 51 -7.42 -0.07 5.44
CA GLU A 51 -8.85 -0.36 5.47
C GLU A 51 -9.22 -1.03 6.80
N PHE A 52 -10.37 -0.66 7.35
CA PHE A 52 -10.90 -1.18 8.63
C PHE A 52 -10.03 -0.86 9.85
N GLY A 53 -9.05 0.06 9.71
CA GLY A 53 -8.23 0.55 10.81
C GLY A 53 -8.88 1.72 11.56
N LEU A 54 -8.11 2.35 12.45
CA LEU A 54 -8.57 3.54 13.21
C LEU A 54 -8.47 4.82 12.39
N THR A 55 -7.51 4.90 11.48
CA THR A 55 -7.30 6.07 10.60
C THR A 55 -8.38 6.08 9.53
N PRO A 56 -9.13 7.17 9.35
CA PRO A 56 -10.09 7.30 8.26
C PRO A 56 -9.41 7.19 6.89
N MET A 57 -10.19 6.76 5.88
CA MET A 57 -9.74 6.71 4.49
C MET A 57 -9.69 8.13 3.90
N PHE A 58 -8.71 8.92 4.32
CA PHE A 58 -8.47 10.26 3.79
C PHE A 58 -8.10 10.22 2.32
N GLU A 59 -8.52 11.25 1.58
CA GLU A 59 -8.10 11.42 0.19
C GLU A 59 -6.62 11.83 0.10
N THR A 60 -5.98 11.43 -1.00
CA THR A 60 -4.56 11.76 -1.25
C THR A 60 -4.29 13.27 -1.22
N ASN A 61 -5.21 14.08 -1.75
CA ASN A 61 -5.06 15.54 -1.74
C ASN A 61 -5.20 16.13 -0.33
N GLU A 62 -6.06 15.58 0.51
CA GLU A 62 -6.20 16.01 1.91
C GLU A 62 -4.91 15.73 2.69
N LEU A 63 -4.36 14.53 2.54
CA LEU A 63 -3.09 14.15 3.17
C LEU A 63 -1.93 15.02 2.67
N LYS A 64 -1.85 15.26 1.36
CA LYS A 64 -0.85 16.16 0.77
C LYS A 64 -0.93 17.58 1.36
N ASN A 65 -2.15 18.14 1.47
CA ASN A 65 -2.37 19.48 2.03
C ASN A 65 -2.05 19.53 3.53
N SER A 66 -2.13 18.41 4.23
CA SER A 66 -1.70 18.26 5.63
C SER A 66 -0.19 18.02 5.80
N GLY A 67 0.60 18.13 4.72
CA GLY A 67 2.06 18.02 4.75
C GLY A 67 2.63 16.60 4.68
N VAL A 68 1.78 15.59 4.51
CA VAL A 68 2.18 14.20 4.29
C VAL A 68 2.94 14.08 2.95
N LYS A 69 4.04 13.33 2.94
CA LYS A 69 4.90 13.12 1.77
C LYS A 69 4.82 11.71 1.19
N MET A 70 4.45 10.74 2.00
CA MET A 70 4.30 9.34 1.59
C MET A 70 2.98 8.78 2.13
N ILE A 71 2.29 8.00 1.31
CA ILE A 71 1.05 7.34 1.70
C ILE A 71 1.23 5.84 1.47
N LEU A 72 0.98 5.05 2.50
CA LEU A 72 1.08 3.60 2.48
C LEU A 72 -0.32 2.99 2.54
N TYR A 73 -0.62 2.14 1.58
CA TYR A 73 -1.77 1.24 1.56
C TYR A 73 -1.27 -0.21 1.71
N PRO A 74 -0.99 -0.68 2.93
CA PRO A 74 -0.18 -1.88 3.15
C PRO A 74 -0.91 -3.17 2.77
N LEU A 75 -2.23 -3.19 2.84
CA LEU A 75 -3.03 -4.40 2.68
C LEU A 75 -4.06 -4.33 1.55
N SER A 76 -4.26 -3.20 0.90
CA SER A 76 -5.36 -2.98 -0.05
C SER A 76 -5.36 -3.99 -1.19
N ALA A 77 -4.23 -4.12 -1.89
CA ALA A 77 -4.10 -5.08 -2.99
C ALA A 77 -4.20 -6.53 -2.50
N PHE A 78 -3.58 -6.86 -1.37
CA PHE A 78 -3.65 -8.20 -0.78
C PHE A 78 -5.07 -8.59 -0.40
N ARG A 79 -5.82 -7.70 0.26
CA ARG A 79 -7.23 -7.94 0.63
C ARG A 79 -8.11 -8.12 -0.61
N ALA A 80 -7.90 -7.30 -1.65
CA ALA A 80 -8.62 -7.42 -2.91
C ALA A 80 -8.33 -8.75 -3.62
N MET A 81 -7.05 -9.15 -3.71
CA MET A 81 -6.64 -10.43 -4.28
C MET A 81 -7.23 -11.62 -3.50
N SER A 82 -7.16 -11.58 -2.16
CA SER A 82 -7.67 -12.65 -1.30
C SER A 82 -9.18 -12.82 -1.47
N LYS A 83 -9.93 -11.71 -1.54
CA LYS A 83 -11.37 -11.78 -1.77
C LYS A 83 -11.72 -12.30 -3.16
N ALA A 84 -10.98 -11.88 -4.19
CA ALA A 84 -11.17 -12.42 -5.54
C ALA A 84 -10.89 -13.93 -5.59
N ALA A 85 -9.82 -14.39 -4.93
CA ALA A 85 -9.51 -15.82 -4.85
C ALA A 85 -10.61 -16.60 -4.13
N GLU A 86 -11.13 -16.10 -3.01
CA GLU A 86 -12.26 -16.69 -2.29
C GLU A 86 -13.48 -16.85 -3.20
N GLU A 87 -13.88 -15.81 -3.93
CA GLU A 87 -15.00 -15.85 -4.87
C GLU A 87 -14.81 -16.87 -6.00
N ILE A 88 -13.58 -17.15 -6.43
CA ILE A 88 -13.29 -18.16 -7.44
C ILE A 88 -13.47 -19.57 -6.84
N TYR A 89 -12.98 -19.80 -5.63
CA TYR A 89 -13.13 -21.11 -4.97
C TYR A 89 -14.60 -21.40 -4.61
N GLU A 90 -15.35 -20.41 -4.15
CA GLU A 90 -16.78 -20.54 -3.89
C GLU A 90 -17.55 -20.91 -5.17
N GLU A 91 -17.32 -20.19 -6.29
CA GLU A 91 -17.95 -20.49 -7.59
C GLU A 91 -17.61 -21.91 -8.06
N LEU A 92 -16.36 -22.33 -7.93
CA LEU A 92 -15.93 -23.67 -8.34
C LEU A 92 -16.59 -24.76 -7.49
N ALA A 93 -16.72 -24.53 -6.18
CA ALA A 93 -17.36 -25.48 -5.28
C ALA A 93 -18.88 -25.61 -5.53
N GLU A 94 -19.54 -24.51 -5.89
CA GLU A 94 -21.00 -24.48 -6.09
C GLU A 94 -21.43 -24.86 -7.51
N GLN A 95 -20.68 -24.38 -8.52
CA GLN A 95 -21.08 -24.48 -9.94
C GLN A 95 -20.25 -25.50 -10.73
N GLU A 96 -19.19 -26.06 -10.15
CA GLU A 96 -18.25 -26.99 -10.80
C GLU A 96 -17.65 -26.43 -12.11
N THR A 97 -17.71 -25.10 -12.30
CA THR A 97 -17.22 -24.40 -13.50
C THR A 97 -16.92 -22.93 -13.19
N LEU A 98 -15.97 -22.34 -13.95
CA LEU A 98 -15.60 -20.93 -13.85
C LEU A 98 -16.05 -20.09 -15.05
N LYS A 99 -16.95 -20.62 -15.91
CA LYS A 99 -17.40 -19.93 -17.13
C LYS A 99 -17.91 -18.50 -16.86
N ASN A 100 -18.62 -18.31 -15.74
CA ASN A 100 -19.21 -17.02 -15.36
C ASN A 100 -18.19 -16.03 -14.77
N LYS A 101 -17.02 -16.50 -14.39
CA LYS A 101 -15.96 -15.67 -13.75
C LYS A 101 -14.86 -15.24 -14.71
N LEU A 102 -14.79 -15.80 -15.94
CA LEU A 102 -13.71 -15.51 -16.89
C LEU A 102 -13.51 -14.00 -17.16
N LYS A 103 -14.59 -13.25 -17.22
CA LYS A 103 -14.55 -11.78 -17.43
C LYS A 103 -13.94 -11.00 -16.26
N LYS A 104 -13.82 -11.61 -15.08
CA LYS A 104 -13.20 -11.02 -13.88
C LYS A 104 -11.73 -11.40 -13.74
N MET A 105 -11.21 -12.24 -14.61
CA MET A 105 -9.83 -12.70 -14.59
C MET A 105 -9.01 -11.98 -15.64
N GLN A 106 -7.72 -11.81 -15.36
CA GLN A 106 -6.77 -11.41 -16.37
C GLN A 106 -6.68 -12.50 -17.44
N SER A 107 -6.60 -12.11 -18.71
CA SER A 107 -6.19 -13.01 -19.78
C SER A 107 -4.74 -13.45 -19.59
N ARG A 108 -4.31 -14.47 -20.35
CA ARG A 108 -2.90 -14.89 -20.34
C ARG A 108 -1.97 -13.75 -20.76
N ASP A 109 -2.34 -13.02 -21.79
CA ASP A 109 -1.51 -11.95 -22.34
C ASP A 109 -1.39 -10.78 -21.33
N GLU A 110 -2.50 -10.35 -20.72
CA GLU A 110 -2.48 -9.33 -19.65
C GLU A 110 -1.61 -9.74 -18.47
N LEU A 111 -1.65 -11.00 -18.05
CA LEU A 111 -0.81 -11.50 -16.97
C LEU A 111 0.67 -11.53 -17.38
N TYR A 112 0.97 -11.95 -18.60
CA TYR A 112 2.33 -12.00 -19.14
C TYR A 112 2.95 -10.61 -19.24
N ASP A 113 2.16 -9.61 -19.65
CA ASP A 113 2.60 -8.21 -19.69
C ASP A 113 2.94 -7.70 -18.28
N VAL A 114 2.08 -7.92 -17.29
CA VAL A 114 2.32 -7.51 -15.90
C VAL A 114 3.58 -8.17 -15.32
N LEU A 115 3.80 -9.45 -15.62
CA LEU A 115 4.98 -10.21 -15.17
C LEU A 115 6.24 -9.93 -15.98
N ASN A 116 6.13 -9.21 -17.11
CA ASN A 116 7.19 -9.06 -18.10
C ASN A 116 7.77 -10.43 -18.54
N TYR A 117 6.87 -11.40 -18.75
CA TYR A 117 7.20 -12.82 -18.96
C TYR A 117 8.12 -13.02 -20.16
N HIS A 118 7.84 -12.39 -21.28
CA HIS A 118 8.60 -12.56 -22.53
C HIS A 118 10.07 -12.10 -22.43
N MET A 119 10.36 -11.15 -21.52
CA MET A 119 11.75 -10.78 -21.24
C MET A 119 12.51 -11.93 -20.59
N TYR A 120 11.86 -12.67 -19.70
CA TYR A 120 12.48 -13.83 -19.05
C TYR A 120 12.67 -15.01 -20.03
N GLU A 121 11.67 -15.30 -20.87
CA GLU A 121 11.80 -16.29 -21.95
C GLU A 121 12.99 -15.97 -22.84
N LYS A 122 13.04 -14.76 -23.38
CA LYS A 122 14.15 -14.32 -24.22
C LYS A 122 15.52 -14.45 -23.53
N LYS A 123 15.61 -14.11 -22.25
CA LYS A 123 16.85 -14.25 -21.49
C LYS A 123 17.29 -15.71 -21.37
N ILE A 124 16.34 -16.62 -21.18
CA ILE A 124 16.62 -18.07 -21.14
C ILE A 124 17.11 -18.55 -22.51
N ASP A 125 16.41 -18.19 -23.60
CA ASP A 125 16.79 -18.55 -24.97
C ASP A 125 18.19 -18.03 -25.32
N ASP A 126 18.50 -16.78 -24.97
CA ASP A 126 19.83 -16.17 -25.17
C ASP A 126 20.95 -16.87 -24.39
N LEU A 127 20.64 -17.48 -23.26
CA LEU A 127 21.60 -18.25 -22.46
C LEU A 127 21.91 -19.63 -23.09
N PHE A 128 20.86 -20.32 -23.57
CA PHE A 128 20.99 -21.65 -24.17
C PHE A 128 21.40 -21.63 -25.64
N SER A 129 21.25 -20.52 -26.37
CA SER A 129 21.68 -20.37 -27.74
C SER A 129 23.18 -20.12 -27.91
N LYS A 130 23.94 -20.03 -26.80
CA LYS A 130 25.41 -19.82 -26.81
C LYS A 130 26.22 -21.09 -26.64
N GLU A 131 25.56 -22.24 -26.68
CA GLU A 131 26.17 -23.56 -26.80
C GLU A 131 26.10 -24.04 -28.28
#